data_e5f8612167ac92fa47f7ecd6bb197738
#
_entry.id   e5f8612167ac92fa47f7ecd6bb197738
#
_cell.length_a   1.000
_cell.length_b   1.000
_cell.length_c   1.000
_cell.angle_alpha   90.00
_cell.angle_beta   90.00
_cell.angle_gamma   90.00
#
_symmetry.space_group_name_H-M   'P 1'
#
loop_
_entity.id
_entity.type
_entity.pdbx_description
1 polymer ?
#
loop_
_entity_poly.entity_id
_entity_poly.type
_entity_poly.pdbx_seq_one_letter_code
_entity_poly.pdbx_strand_id
1 'polypeptide(L)'
;EVYGLSGWVSHHNLDIWGHSGPVGYFGQDEDPCSYSMWPMSSGWLCRHLWEHYCYTEDLDFLKDRAYPVIEGAVKFYLGFLFPYGEYYVTGPSTSPENRFCGEDGKSHSVGMASTMDISILKELFGYYLKICNTLGIEGEKADVKRVLSKLPPFKTGSFGQIREWFLDYPETEIHHRHVSHLYGLYPGNLITEKNPELLEACRVALERRGDEGTGWCMAWKACLWARLRDGEHALGLLKNQLRYTR
;
A
#
# COMPACT_ATOMS: atom_id res chain seq x y z
N GLU A 1 8.86 19.03 -8.32
CA GLU A 1 10.11 19.39 -9.06
C GLU A 1 11.00 18.16 -9.27
N VAL A 2 11.21 17.31 -8.25
CA VAL A 2 12.14 16.15 -8.32
C VAL A 2 11.79 15.19 -9.46
N TYR A 3 10.51 14.89 -9.64
CA TYR A 3 10.05 13.94 -10.66
C TYR A 3 9.73 14.58 -12.02
N GLY A 4 9.63 15.91 -12.11
CA GLY A 4 9.19 16.60 -13.33
C GLY A 4 7.76 16.26 -13.76
N LEU A 5 6.93 15.78 -12.83
CA LEU A 5 5.55 15.34 -13.08
C LEU A 5 4.53 16.33 -12.53
N SER A 6 3.32 16.28 -13.09
CA SER A 6 2.18 17.06 -12.59
C SER A 6 1.66 16.50 -11.27
N GLY A 7 0.89 17.33 -10.54
CA GLY A 7 0.28 16.92 -9.28
C GLY A 7 1.24 17.01 -8.10
N TRP A 8 1.04 16.15 -7.09
CA TRP A 8 1.85 16.12 -5.89
C TRP A 8 2.13 14.70 -5.40
N VAL A 9 3.22 14.54 -4.68
CA VAL A 9 3.65 13.28 -4.09
C VAL A 9 4.22 13.55 -2.71
N SER A 10 4.01 12.61 -1.80
CA SER A 10 4.65 12.53 -0.51
C SER A 10 5.36 11.18 -0.39
N HIS A 11 6.57 11.22 0.13
CA HIS A 11 7.33 10.03 0.46
C HIS A 11 7.00 9.49 1.84
N HIS A 12 7.83 8.57 2.31
CA HIS A 12 7.67 7.79 3.52
C HIS A 12 7.51 8.63 4.79
N ASN A 13 8.16 9.79 4.87
CA ASN A 13 8.18 10.62 6.08
C ASN A 13 7.62 12.01 5.83
N LEU A 14 6.73 12.42 6.72
CA LEU A 14 6.22 13.76 6.83
C LEU A 14 6.00 14.05 8.31
N ASP A 15 6.67 15.05 8.84
CA ASP A 15 6.51 15.45 10.24
C ASP A 15 5.46 16.57 10.42
N ILE A 16 5.17 16.90 11.65
CA ILE A 16 4.18 17.94 11.99
C ILE A 16 4.58 19.36 11.54
N TRP A 17 5.84 19.55 11.17
CA TRP A 17 6.38 20.81 10.68
C TRP A 17 6.36 20.90 9.15
N GLY A 18 5.86 19.85 8.47
CA GLY A 18 5.83 19.76 7.02
C GLY A 18 7.18 19.38 6.39
N HIS A 19 8.14 18.89 7.18
CA HIS A 19 9.39 18.37 6.65
C HIS A 19 9.17 17.00 6.03
N SER A 20 9.49 16.86 4.75
CA SER A 20 9.30 15.64 3.95
C SER A 20 10.62 15.11 3.38
N GLY A 21 11.74 15.48 3.98
CA GLY A 21 13.06 14.99 3.59
C GLY A 21 13.19 13.49 3.87
N PRO A 22 14.10 12.80 3.15
CA PRO A 22 14.37 11.40 3.43
C PRO A 22 14.88 11.23 4.86
N VAL A 23 14.54 10.09 5.47
CA VAL A 23 15.11 9.70 6.76
C VAL A 23 16.63 9.65 6.61
N GLY A 24 17.35 10.19 7.58
CA GLY A 24 18.79 10.21 7.57
C GLY A 24 19.39 8.81 7.61
N TYR A 25 20.66 8.75 7.28
CA TYR A 25 21.47 7.54 7.39
C TYR A 25 21.64 7.16 8.86
N PHE A 26 21.19 5.98 9.24
CA PHE A 26 21.35 5.43 10.58
C PHE A 26 22.50 4.42 10.61
N GLY A 27 23.70 4.91 10.75
CA GLY A 27 24.87 4.06 10.98
C GLY A 27 25.28 3.21 9.78
N GLN A 28 25.24 1.88 9.93
CA GLN A 28 25.81 0.93 8.98
C GLN A 28 24.81 0.32 8.00
N ASP A 29 23.63 0.91 7.85
CA ASP A 29 22.65 0.38 6.90
C ASP A 29 23.10 0.70 5.47
N GLU A 30 23.40 -0.34 4.70
CA GLU A 30 23.85 -0.24 3.33
C GLU A 30 22.74 0.09 2.34
N ASP A 31 21.44 -0.03 2.76
CA ASP A 31 20.29 0.22 1.93
C ASP A 31 19.20 1.04 2.66
N PRO A 32 19.38 2.39 2.77
CA PRO A 32 18.39 3.26 3.40
C PRO A 32 17.11 3.41 2.57
N CYS A 33 17.06 2.93 1.32
CA CYS A 33 15.90 3.08 0.45
C CYS A 33 14.67 2.38 1.00
N SER A 34 14.82 1.29 1.76
CA SER A 34 13.70 0.52 2.31
C SER A 34 12.77 1.34 3.22
N TYR A 35 13.26 2.38 3.86
CA TYR A 35 12.53 3.25 4.80
C TYR A 35 12.58 4.75 4.46
N SER A 36 13.17 5.14 3.32
CA SER A 36 13.20 6.55 2.92
C SER A 36 12.54 6.81 1.58
N MET A 37 12.57 5.87 0.63
CA MET A 37 12.06 6.03 -0.71
C MET A 37 10.77 5.23 -0.92
N TRP A 38 9.62 5.92 -0.78
CA TRP A 38 8.32 5.31 -1.01
C TRP A 38 7.30 6.38 -1.45
N PRO A 39 7.16 6.62 -2.76
CA PRO A 39 6.33 7.70 -3.28
C PRO A 39 4.82 7.37 -3.26
N MET A 40 4.36 6.56 -2.33
CA MET A 40 2.97 6.10 -2.25
C MET A 40 2.17 6.70 -1.09
N SER A 41 2.80 7.49 -0.21
CA SER A 41 2.12 8.12 0.93
C SER A 41 0.94 8.98 0.51
N SER A 42 1.06 9.74 -0.59
CA SER A 42 -0.04 10.57 -1.08
C SER A 42 -1.27 9.75 -1.45
N GLY A 43 -1.08 8.58 -2.07
CA GLY A 43 -2.18 7.66 -2.38
C GLY A 43 -2.86 7.11 -1.13
N TRP A 44 -2.08 6.72 -0.13
CA TRP A 44 -2.62 6.25 1.15
C TRP A 44 -3.36 7.35 1.90
N LEU A 45 -2.76 8.54 2.02
CA LEU A 45 -3.36 9.68 2.75
C LEU A 45 -4.66 10.15 2.11
N CYS A 46 -4.76 10.12 0.78
CA CYS A 46 -6.01 10.44 0.06
C CYS A 46 -7.18 9.55 0.46
N ARG A 47 -6.93 8.32 0.94
CA ARG A 47 -7.96 7.43 1.46
C ARG A 47 -8.77 8.07 2.58
N HIS A 48 -8.11 8.79 3.49
CA HIS A 48 -8.79 9.42 4.64
C HIS A 48 -9.82 10.46 4.19
N LEU A 49 -9.53 11.18 3.10
CA LEU A 49 -10.46 12.15 2.52
C LEU A 49 -11.70 11.46 1.92
N TRP A 50 -11.48 10.33 1.23
CA TRP A 50 -12.56 9.52 0.70
C TRP A 50 -13.39 8.88 1.81
N GLU A 51 -12.77 8.34 2.85
CA GLU A 51 -13.46 7.77 4.01
C GLU A 51 -14.29 8.82 4.74
N HIS A 52 -13.75 10.03 4.95
CA HIS A 52 -14.50 11.12 5.54
C HIS A 52 -15.82 11.36 4.78
N TYR A 53 -15.76 11.46 3.47
CA TYR A 53 -16.96 11.59 2.66
C TYR A 53 -17.89 10.39 2.80
N CYS A 54 -17.38 9.18 2.80
CA CYS A 54 -18.21 7.98 2.96
C CYS A 54 -19.01 7.94 4.28
N TYR A 55 -18.50 8.55 5.34
CA TYR A 55 -19.17 8.62 6.63
C TYR A 55 -20.07 9.84 6.81
N THR A 56 -19.81 10.92 6.11
CA THR A 56 -20.52 12.20 6.30
C THR A 56 -21.46 12.55 5.18
N GLU A 57 -21.23 11.99 3.97
CA GLU A 57 -21.91 12.35 2.72
C GLU A 57 -21.85 13.87 2.41
N ASP A 58 -20.86 14.60 2.97
CA ASP A 58 -20.65 16.02 2.77
C ASP A 58 -20.09 16.27 1.34
N LEU A 59 -20.99 16.71 0.46
CA LEU A 59 -20.67 17.02 -0.93
C LEU A 59 -19.81 18.28 -1.08
N ASP A 60 -19.95 19.26 -0.21
CA ASP A 60 -19.14 20.48 -0.25
C ASP A 60 -17.70 20.14 0.14
N PHE A 61 -17.52 19.34 1.20
CA PHE A 61 -16.21 18.80 1.55
C PHE A 61 -15.60 17.99 0.40
N LEU A 62 -16.39 17.08 -0.20
CA LEU A 62 -15.91 16.24 -1.30
C LEU A 62 -15.42 17.09 -2.47
N LYS A 63 -16.20 18.10 -2.87
CA LYS A 63 -15.92 18.97 -4.01
C LYS A 63 -14.77 19.93 -3.75
N ASP A 64 -14.82 20.66 -2.62
CA ASP A 64 -13.97 21.82 -2.39
C ASP A 64 -12.67 21.48 -1.64
N ARG A 65 -12.63 20.32 -0.96
CA ARG A 65 -11.46 19.89 -0.16
C ARG A 65 -10.85 18.59 -0.66
N ALA A 66 -11.64 17.52 -0.78
CA ALA A 66 -11.13 16.19 -1.09
C ALA A 66 -10.72 16.05 -2.56
N TYR A 67 -11.60 16.43 -3.48
CA TYR A 67 -11.36 16.24 -4.92
C TYR A 67 -10.07 16.89 -5.42
N PRO A 68 -9.77 18.17 -5.14
CA PRO A 68 -8.54 18.80 -5.64
C PRO A 68 -7.26 18.11 -5.15
N VAL A 69 -7.25 17.64 -3.90
CA VAL A 69 -6.11 16.92 -3.32
C VAL A 69 -5.95 15.55 -3.98
N ILE A 70 -7.05 14.80 -4.08
CA ILE A 70 -7.06 13.46 -4.69
C ILE A 70 -6.71 13.54 -6.18
N GLU A 71 -7.26 14.50 -6.93
CA GLU A 71 -6.93 14.69 -8.34
C GLU A 71 -5.44 14.99 -8.55
N GLY A 72 -4.86 15.81 -7.68
CA GLY A 72 -3.42 16.10 -7.74
C GLY A 72 -2.56 14.84 -7.53
N ALA A 73 -2.93 13.97 -6.58
CA ALA A 73 -2.26 12.67 -6.40
C ALA A 73 -2.46 11.76 -7.62
N VAL A 74 -3.67 11.69 -8.17
CA VAL A 74 -3.97 10.91 -9.39
C VAL A 74 -3.11 11.38 -10.57
N LYS A 75 -3.00 12.69 -10.80
CA LYS A 75 -2.14 13.26 -11.87
C LYS A 75 -0.69 12.83 -11.71
N PHE A 76 -0.17 12.84 -10.48
CA PHE A 76 1.18 12.36 -10.23
C PHE A 76 1.33 10.89 -10.63
N TYR A 77 0.46 10.00 -10.16
CA TYR A 77 0.60 8.58 -10.45
C TYR A 77 0.36 8.22 -11.91
N LEU A 78 -0.51 8.93 -12.61
CA LEU A 78 -0.67 8.74 -14.06
C LEU A 78 0.63 9.04 -14.83
N GLY A 79 1.41 10.02 -14.37
CA GLY A 79 2.72 10.32 -14.93
C GLY A 79 3.86 9.45 -14.42
N PHE A 80 3.74 8.90 -13.19
CA PHE A 80 4.76 8.07 -12.55
C PHE A 80 4.76 6.63 -13.06
N LEU A 81 3.60 6.13 -13.45
CA LEU A 81 3.45 4.78 -14.00
C LEU A 81 4.04 4.70 -15.42
N PHE A 82 4.74 3.61 -15.70
CA PHE A 82 5.27 3.32 -17.03
C PHE A 82 4.85 1.93 -17.53
N PRO A 83 4.84 1.73 -18.86
CA PRO A 83 4.48 0.43 -19.44
C PRO A 83 5.60 -0.59 -19.23
N TYR A 84 5.21 -1.80 -18.79
CA TYR A 84 6.08 -2.96 -18.70
C TYR A 84 5.30 -4.21 -19.12
N GLY A 85 5.61 -4.75 -20.29
CA GLY A 85 4.82 -5.80 -20.92
C GLY A 85 3.38 -5.33 -21.18
N GLU A 86 2.41 -6.06 -20.65
CA GLU A 86 0.98 -5.73 -20.76
C GLU A 86 0.46 -4.80 -19.65
N TYR A 87 1.30 -4.51 -18.66
CA TYR A 87 0.93 -3.76 -17.46
C TYR A 87 1.46 -2.33 -17.45
N TYR A 88 0.82 -1.49 -16.62
CA TYR A 88 1.41 -0.27 -16.08
C TYR A 88 1.94 -0.55 -14.68
N VAL A 89 3.19 -0.21 -14.42
CA VAL A 89 3.89 -0.52 -13.17
C VAL A 89 4.49 0.73 -12.53
N THR A 90 4.70 0.69 -11.22
CA THR A 90 5.50 1.68 -10.49
C THR A 90 6.97 1.28 -10.53
N GLY A 91 7.85 2.28 -10.60
CA GLY A 91 9.29 2.07 -10.49
C GLY A 91 10.05 3.40 -10.43
N PRO A 92 10.99 3.51 -9.46
CA PRO A 92 11.32 2.54 -8.44
C PRO A 92 10.18 2.30 -7.44
N SER A 93 10.09 1.08 -6.88
CA SER A 93 9.06 0.66 -5.92
C SER A 93 9.71 -0.09 -4.76
N THR A 94 9.23 0.14 -3.57
CA THR A 94 9.61 -0.60 -2.36
C THR A 94 8.38 -1.23 -1.73
N SER A 95 8.56 -2.30 -0.96
CA SER A 95 7.55 -2.77 0.00
C SER A 95 8.05 -2.44 1.39
N PRO A 96 7.70 -1.25 1.93
CA PRO A 96 8.28 -0.80 3.19
C PRO A 96 8.00 -1.79 4.33
N GLU A 97 8.96 -2.17 5.11
CA GLU A 97 10.41 -1.91 4.98
C GLU A 97 11.16 -3.20 4.69
N ASN A 98 10.46 -4.20 4.08
CA ASN A 98 11.02 -5.53 3.85
C ASN A 98 11.97 -5.54 2.63
N ARG A 99 12.79 -6.59 2.56
CA ARG A 99 13.78 -6.81 1.51
C ARG A 99 13.62 -8.20 0.92
N PHE A 100 14.08 -8.37 -0.30
CA PHE A 100 14.09 -9.64 -1.00
C PHE A 100 15.50 -10.05 -1.42
N CYS A 101 15.69 -11.33 -1.63
CA CYS A 101 16.92 -11.86 -2.19
C CYS A 101 16.83 -11.83 -3.72
N GLY A 102 17.73 -11.08 -4.36
CA GLY A 102 17.84 -11.03 -5.82
C GLY A 102 18.51 -12.26 -6.41
N GLU A 103 18.50 -12.35 -7.74
CA GLU A 103 19.20 -13.43 -8.47
C GLU A 103 20.71 -13.44 -8.26
N ASP A 104 21.27 -12.30 -7.88
CA ASP A 104 22.69 -12.14 -7.52
C ASP A 104 23.01 -12.63 -6.08
N GLY A 105 22.02 -13.16 -5.37
CA GLY A 105 22.14 -13.63 -3.99
C GLY A 105 22.24 -12.53 -2.93
N LYS A 106 22.03 -11.26 -3.33
CA LYS A 106 22.08 -10.12 -2.40
C LYS A 106 20.69 -9.69 -1.96
N SER A 107 20.66 -8.98 -0.84
CA SER A 107 19.44 -8.35 -0.30
C SER A 107 19.16 -7.03 -1.02
N HIS A 108 17.94 -6.87 -1.53
CA HIS A 108 17.48 -5.67 -2.20
C HIS A 108 16.17 -5.18 -1.62
N SER A 109 15.97 -3.85 -1.57
CA SER A 109 14.72 -3.21 -1.16
C SER A 109 13.95 -2.59 -2.32
N VAL A 110 14.62 -2.29 -3.41
CA VAL A 110 14.06 -1.57 -4.55
C VAL A 110 13.76 -2.52 -5.70
N GLY A 111 12.54 -2.48 -6.17
CA GLY A 111 12.06 -3.23 -7.32
C GLY A 111 11.08 -2.43 -8.15
N MET A 112 10.05 -3.09 -8.66
CA MET A 112 8.92 -2.48 -9.36
C MET A 112 7.60 -3.10 -8.90
N ALA A 113 6.52 -2.33 -8.97
CA ALA A 113 5.16 -2.80 -8.80
C ALA A 113 4.95 -3.68 -7.57
N SER A 114 5.43 -3.26 -6.40
CA SER A 114 5.13 -3.98 -5.15
C SER A 114 3.61 -4.14 -4.99
N THR A 115 3.19 -5.20 -4.35
CA THR A 115 1.76 -5.47 -4.12
C THR A 115 1.09 -4.35 -3.34
N MET A 116 1.83 -3.67 -2.46
CA MET A 116 1.34 -2.50 -1.75
C MET A 116 1.06 -1.33 -2.69
N ASP A 117 2.01 -0.99 -3.57
CA ASP A 117 1.84 0.09 -4.54
C ASP A 117 0.61 -0.15 -5.42
N ILE A 118 0.51 -1.36 -5.97
CA ILE A 118 -0.61 -1.75 -6.83
C ILE A 118 -1.94 -1.71 -6.07
N SER A 119 -1.96 -2.09 -4.81
CA SER A 119 -3.15 -2.02 -3.96
C SER A 119 -3.60 -0.57 -3.75
N ILE A 120 -2.68 0.31 -3.38
CA ILE A 120 -2.98 1.74 -3.17
C ILE A 120 -3.50 2.38 -4.46
N LEU A 121 -2.88 2.09 -5.61
CA LEU A 121 -3.30 2.63 -6.90
C LEU A 121 -4.67 2.13 -7.33
N LYS A 122 -4.96 0.84 -7.17
CA LYS A 122 -6.29 0.29 -7.48
C LYS A 122 -7.38 0.96 -6.63
N GLU A 123 -7.09 1.20 -5.38
CA GLU A 123 -8.02 1.87 -4.47
C GLU A 123 -8.19 3.35 -4.82
N LEU A 124 -7.08 4.09 -4.95
CA LEU A 124 -7.08 5.51 -5.32
C LEU A 124 -7.84 5.77 -6.62
N PHE A 125 -7.52 5.04 -7.67
CA PHE A 125 -8.18 5.17 -8.95
C PHE A 125 -9.65 4.75 -8.90
N GLY A 126 -9.96 3.71 -8.11
CA GLY A 126 -11.31 3.23 -7.91
C GLY A 126 -12.22 4.27 -7.26
N TYR A 127 -11.80 4.89 -6.16
CA TYR A 127 -12.62 5.92 -5.53
C TYR A 127 -12.57 7.26 -6.28
N TYR A 128 -11.47 7.60 -6.97
CA TYR A 128 -11.44 8.76 -7.84
C TYR A 128 -12.54 8.71 -8.92
N LEU A 129 -12.71 7.56 -9.57
CA LEU A 129 -13.80 7.38 -10.54
C LEU A 129 -15.19 7.55 -9.92
N LYS A 130 -15.36 7.08 -8.67
CA LYS A 130 -16.61 7.29 -7.92
C LYS A 130 -16.86 8.78 -7.63
N ILE A 131 -15.82 9.49 -7.16
CA ILE A 131 -15.88 10.93 -6.90
C ILE A 131 -16.28 11.70 -8.15
N CYS A 132 -15.59 11.44 -9.26
CA CYS A 132 -15.90 12.09 -10.53
C CYS A 132 -17.37 11.85 -10.97
N ASN A 133 -17.88 10.63 -10.78
CA ASN A 133 -19.28 10.33 -11.10
C ASN A 133 -20.24 11.05 -10.13
N THR A 134 -19.96 11.08 -8.85
CA THR A 134 -20.78 11.77 -7.83
C THR A 134 -20.85 13.28 -8.09
N LEU A 135 -19.73 13.89 -8.45
CA LEU A 135 -19.63 15.34 -8.70
C LEU A 135 -20.00 15.74 -10.14
N GLY A 136 -20.21 14.78 -11.05
CA GLY A 136 -20.45 15.07 -12.47
C GLY A 136 -19.24 15.67 -13.19
N ILE A 137 -18.02 15.36 -12.77
CA ILE A 137 -16.76 15.88 -13.29
C ILE A 137 -16.12 14.86 -14.22
N GLU A 138 -15.54 15.30 -15.35
CA GLU A 138 -14.81 14.42 -16.25
C GLU A 138 -13.39 14.16 -15.74
N GLY A 139 -12.61 15.19 -15.38
CA GLY A 139 -11.26 15.06 -14.86
C GLY A 139 -10.39 14.09 -15.66
N GLU A 140 -9.62 13.26 -14.97
CA GLU A 140 -8.71 12.26 -15.56
C GLU A 140 -9.39 10.88 -15.78
N LYS A 141 -10.73 10.80 -15.83
CA LYS A 141 -11.48 9.53 -15.88
C LYS A 141 -11.05 8.57 -16.99
N ALA A 142 -10.78 9.09 -18.19
CA ALA A 142 -10.41 8.28 -19.34
C ALA A 142 -9.05 7.60 -19.12
N ASP A 143 -8.06 8.35 -18.69
CA ASP A 143 -6.72 7.83 -18.40
C ASP A 143 -6.70 6.91 -17.20
N VAL A 144 -7.42 7.25 -16.13
CA VAL A 144 -7.56 6.40 -14.95
C VAL A 144 -8.18 5.05 -15.31
N LYS A 145 -9.27 5.01 -16.10
CA LYS A 145 -9.88 3.75 -16.56
C LYS A 145 -8.90 2.91 -17.37
N ARG A 146 -8.19 3.55 -18.32
CA ARG A 146 -7.19 2.89 -19.17
C ARG A 146 -6.07 2.27 -18.34
N VAL A 147 -5.52 3.02 -17.37
CA VAL A 147 -4.42 2.56 -16.52
C VAL A 147 -4.89 1.50 -15.53
N LEU A 148 -6.01 1.73 -14.85
CA LEU A 148 -6.58 0.79 -13.87
C LEU A 148 -6.83 -0.59 -14.46
N SER A 149 -7.29 -0.66 -15.72
CA SER A 149 -7.52 -1.93 -16.42
C SER A 149 -6.23 -2.71 -16.73
N LYS A 150 -5.09 -2.07 -16.64
CA LYS A 150 -3.76 -2.63 -16.92
C LYS A 150 -2.82 -2.64 -15.71
N LEU A 151 -3.31 -2.38 -14.51
CA LEU A 151 -2.51 -2.62 -13.31
C LEU A 151 -2.34 -4.13 -13.08
N PRO A 152 -1.16 -4.58 -12.61
CA PRO A 152 -0.92 -5.99 -12.34
C PRO A 152 -1.98 -6.62 -11.44
N PRO A 153 -2.41 -7.86 -11.70
CA PRO A 153 -3.26 -8.60 -10.77
C PRO A 153 -2.46 -9.00 -9.52
N PHE A 154 -3.17 -9.23 -8.42
CA PHE A 154 -2.58 -9.91 -7.27
C PHE A 154 -2.24 -11.35 -7.64
N LYS A 155 -1.09 -11.84 -7.17
CA LYS A 155 -0.59 -13.17 -7.48
C LYS A 155 -0.23 -13.93 -6.21
N THR A 156 -0.41 -15.24 -6.24
CA THR A 156 0.05 -16.16 -5.20
C THR A 156 1.48 -16.60 -5.49
N GLY A 157 2.30 -16.67 -4.46
CA GLY A 157 3.68 -17.14 -4.54
C GLY A 157 3.82 -18.66 -4.35
N SER A 158 5.05 -19.14 -4.39
CA SER A 158 5.41 -20.56 -4.33
C SER A 158 5.04 -21.26 -3.02
N PHE A 159 4.86 -20.52 -1.94
CA PHE A 159 4.42 -21.05 -0.65
C PHE A 159 2.90 -20.91 -0.42
N GLY A 160 2.14 -20.46 -1.42
CA GLY A 160 0.72 -20.17 -1.29
C GLY A 160 0.40 -18.78 -0.71
N GLN A 161 1.39 -18.00 -0.34
CA GLN A 161 1.23 -16.63 0.17
C GLN A 161 0.88 -15.64 -0.95
N ILE A 162 0.23 -14.53 -0.64
CA ILE A 162 0.16 -13.40 -1.57
C ILE A 162 1.57 -12.82 -1.77
N ARG A 163 1.97 -12.62 -3.01
CA ARG A 163 3.31 -12.08 -3.33
C ARG A 163 3.45 -10.67 -2.80
N GLU A 164 4.61 -10.35 -2.28
CA GLU A 164 4.96 -9.00 -1.81
C GLU A 164 5.50 -8.13 -2.94
N TRP A 165 6.22 -8.74 -3.89
CA TRP A 165 6.83 -8.08 -5.04
C TRP A 165 6.25 -8.58 -6.37
N PHE A 166 6.58 -7.89 -7.45
CA PHE A 166 6.13 -8.23 -8.80
C PHE A 166 6.49 -9.67 -9.21
N LEU A 167 7.71 -10.08 -8.86
CA LEU A 167 8.15 -11.48 -8.98
C LEU A 167 8.09 -12.19 -7.62
N ASP A 168 8.16 -13.52 -7.64
CA ASP A 168 8.14 -14.35 -6.44
C ASP A 168 9.57 -14.48 -5.86
N TYR A 169 10.08 -13.37 -5.37
CA TYR A 169 11.40 -13.35 -4.74
C TYR A 169 11.38 -13.98 -3.35
N PRO A 170 12.46 -14.69 -2.96
CA PRO A 170 12.64 -15.09 -1.56
C PRO A 170 12.75 -13.87 -0.65
N GLU A 171 12.05 -13.90 0.46
CA GLU A 171 12.13 -12.87 1.49
C GLU A 171 13.45 -12.99 2.25
N THR A 172 14.14 -11.87 2.54
CA THR A 172 15.32 -11.89 3.40
C THR A 172 14.96 -12.03 4.88
N GLU A 173 13.79 -11.52 5.27
CA GLU A 173 13.28 -11.59 6.63
C GLU A 173 11.81 -12.02 6.63
N ILE A 174 11.58 -13.33 6.81
CA ILE A 174 10.23 -13.91 6.79
C ILE A 174 9.35 -13.33 7.91
N HIS A 175 9.92 -13.08 9.09
CA HIS A 175 9.22 -12.55 10.27
C HIS A 175 9.30 -11.02 10.40
N HIS A 176 9.53 -10.32 9.28
CA HIS A 176 9.58 -8.86 9.29
C HIS A 176 8.31 -8.27 9.89
N ARG A 177 8.47 -7.21 10.71
CA ARG A 177 7.34 -6.54 11.39
C ARG A 177 6.33 -5.90 10.45
N HIS A 178 6.71 -5.52 9.23
CA HIS A 178 5.79 -4.95 8.24
C HIS A 178 5.05 -6.03 7.45
N VAL A 179 3.79 -5.72 7.12
CA VAL A 179 2.88 -6.55 6.33
C VAL A 179 2.29 -5.75 5.17
N SER A 180 3.11 -4.94 4.53
CA SER A 180 2.73 -3.94 3.52
C SER A 180 1.95 -4.53 2.34
N HIS A 181 2.30 -5.74 1.90
CA HIS A 181 1.62 -6.45 0.82
C HIS A 181 0.18 -6.86 1.17
N LEU A 182 -0.21 -6.78 2.44
CA LEU A 182 -1.57 -7.06 2.90
C LEU A 182 -2.46 -5.81 2.94
N TYR A 183 -1.97 -4.65 2.48
CA TYR A 183 -2.76 -3.43 2.38
C TYR A 183 -4.10 -3.65 1.65
N GLY A 184 -4.10 -4.44 0.58
CA GLY A 184 -5.30 -4.73 -0.20
C GLY A 184 -6.41 -5.47 0.58
N LEU A 185 -6.05 -6.18 1.67
CA LEU A 185 -6.98 -6.80 2.61
C LEU A 185 -7.45 -5.77 3.66
N TYR A 186 -6.51 -5.06 4.30
CA TYR A 186 -6.77 -3.99 5.26
C TYR A 186 -5.54 -3.04 5.36
N PRO A 187 -5.74 -1.72 5.36
CA PRO A 187 -6.98 -0.94 5.38
C PRO A 187 -7.78 -0.97 4.09
N GLY A 188 -7.21 -1.41 2.98
CA GLY A 188 -7.92 -1.58 1.71
C GLY A 188 -9.11 -2.54 1.80
N ASN A 189 -9.88 -2.58 0.72
CA ASN A 189 -11.03 -3.47 0.56
C ASN A 189 -11.06 -4.07 -0.85
N LEU A 190 -9.89 -4.45 -1.35
CA LEU A 190 -9.71 -5.03 -2.68
C LEU A 190 -9.77 -6.56 -2.65
N ILE A 191 -9.30 -7.15 -1.54
CA ILE A 191 -9.32 -8.58 -1.29
C ILE A 191 -10.44 -8.85 -0.30
N THR A 192 -11.47 -9.55 -0.75
CA THR A 192 -12.72 -9.80 -0.02
C THR A 192 -13.17 -11.24 -0.22
N GLU A 193 -14.30 -11.60 0.35
CA GLU A 193 -14.95 -12.92 0.15
C GLU A 193 -15.26 -13.24 -1.31
N LYS A 194 -15.23 -12.25 -2.19
CA LYS A 194 -15.36 -12.46 -3.64
C LYS A 194 -14.08 -13.05 -4.26
N ASN A 195 -12.99 -13.04 -3.51
CA ASN A 195 -11.68 -13.53 -3.93
C ASN A 195 -11.15 -14.56 -2.90
N PRO A 196 -11.81 -15.70 -2.70
CA PRO A 196 -11.48 -16.64 -1.61
C PRO A 196 -10.04 -17.17 -1.70
N GLU A 197 -9.51 -17.35 -2.91
CA GLU A 197 -8.12 -17.78 -3.12
C GLU A 197 -7.10 -16.72 -2.65
N LEU A 198 -7.41 -15.43 -2.84
CA LEU A 198 -6.56 -14.35 -2.36
C LEU A 198 -6.70 -14.16 -0.85
N LEU A 199 -7.89 -14.39 -0.27
CA LEU A 199 -8.04 -14.40 1.19
C LEU A 199 -7.16 -15.48 1.82
N GLU A 200 -7.15 -16.68 1.25
CA GLU A 200 -6.29 -17.76 1.72
C GLU A 200 -4.82 -17.40 1.55
N ALA A 201 -4.43 -16.81 0.42
CA ALA A 201 -3.07 -16.36 0.22
C ALA A 201 -2.64 -15.27 1.24
N CYS A 202 -3.55 -14.40 1.67
CA CYS A 202 -3.30 -13.44 2.75
C CYS A 202 -3.15 -14.14 4.10
N ARG A 203 -3.95 -15.18 4.38
CA ARG A 203 -3.81 -16.01 5.59
C ARG A 203 -2.43 -16.64 5.66
N VAL A 204 -2.01 -17.30 4.60
CA VAL A 204 -0.68 -17.92 4.51
C VAL A 204 0.43 -16.88 4.73
N ALA A 205 0.29 -15.68 4.15
CA ALA A 205 1.26 -14.60 4.37
C ALA A 205 1.34 -14.18 5.85
N LEU A 206 0.20 -14.05 6.54
CA LEU A 206 0.16 -13.72 7.98
C LEU A 206 0.77 -14.83 8.85
N GLU A 207 0.43 -16.09 8.58
CA GLU A 207 0.99 -17.23 9.28
C GLU A 207 2.51 -17.30 9.15
N ARG A 208 3.04 -17.04 7.95
CA ARG A 208 4.47 -16.96 7.70
C ARG A 208 5.15 -15.80 8.42
N ARG A 209 4.49 -14.62 8.50
CA ARG A 209 4.98 -13.45 9.26
C ARG A 209 5.01 -13.70 10.76
N GLY A 210 4.10 -14.55 11.27
CA GLY A 210 3.93 -14.80 12.69
C GLY A 210 3.30 -13.60 13.41
N ASP A 211 3.05 -13.78 14.71
CA ASP A 211 2.29 -12.82 15.53
C ASP A 211 3.16 -11.77 16.22
N GLU A 212 4.44 -12.04 16.36
CA GLU A 212 5.35 -11.14 17.06
C GLU A 212 5.59 -9.84 16.26
N GLY A 213 5.96 -8.79 16.99
CA GLY A 213 6.32 -7.52 16.41
C GLY A 213 6.10 -6.35 17.37
N THR A 214 6.22 -5.14 16.82
CA THR A 214 5.94 -3.89 17.55
C THR A 214 4.44 -3.70 17.78
N GLY A 215 4.07 -2.81 18.71
CA GLY A 215 2.67 -2.59 19.06
C GLY A 215 1.78 -2.25 17.85
N TRP A 216 2.22 -1.33 16.97
CA TRP A 216 1.46 -0.97 15.78
C TRP A 216 1.33 -2.14 14.79
N CYS A 217 2.36 -2.97 14.68
CA CYS A 217 2.36 -4.15 13.82
C CYS A 217 1.34 -5.18 14.29
N MET A 218 1.32 -5.47 15.60
CA MET A 218 0.33 -6.38 16.20
C MET A 218 -1.09 -5.85 16.04
N ALA A 219 -1.29 -4.52 16.19
CA ALA A 219 -2.59 -3.89 15.94
C ALA A 219 -3.05 -4.08 14.49
N TRP A 220 -2.14 -3.88 13.53
CA TRP A 220 -2.47 -4.10 12.11
C TRP A 220 -2.76 -5.57 11.83
N LYS A 221 -1.95 -6.50 12.34
CA LYS A 221 -2.21 -7.94 12.21
C LYS A 221 -3.55 -8.34 12.83
N ALA A 222 -3.94 -7.77 13.98
CA ALA A 222 -5.26 -8.01 14.57
C ALA A 222 -6.41 -7.59 13.63
N CYS A 223 -6.28 -6.42 12.98
CA CYS A 223 -7.25 -5.98 11.97
C CYS A 223 -7.29 -6.92 10.75
N LEU A 224 -6.14 -7.41 10.30
CA LEU A 224 -6.04 -8.34 9.17
C LEU A 224 -6.70 -9.69 9.50
N TRP A 225 -6.44 -10.25 10.67
CA TRP A 225 -7.09 -11.49 11.14
C TRP A 225 -8.61 -11.32 11.30
N ALA A 226 -9.06 -10.16 11.79
CA ALA A 226 -10.49 -9.83 11.84
C ALA A 226 -11.13 -9.81 10.44
N ARG A 227 -10.41 -9.28 9.44
CA ARG A 227 -10.86 -9.33 8.02
C ARG A 227 -10.91 -10.74 7.47
N LEU A 228 -10.03 -11.63 7.91
CA LEU A 228 -10.04 -13.06 7.57
C LEU A 228 -11.08 -13.84 8.39
N ARG A 229 -11.89 -13.16 9.22
CA ARG A 229 -12.90 -13.73 10.12
C ARG A 229 -12.33 -14.71 11.16
N ASP A 230 -11.08 -14.56 11.51
CA ASP A 230 -10.45 -15.26 12.60
C ASP A 230 -10.44 -14.38 13.86
N GLY A 231 -11.59 -14.37 14.54
CA GLY A 231 -11.79 -13.53 15.73
C GLY A 231 -10.97 -13.98 16.94
N GLU A 232 -10.73 -15.27 17.09
CA GLU A 232 -9.91 -15.79 18.18
C GLU A 232 -8.44 -15.38 18.03
N HIS A 233 -7.91 -15.44 16.81
CA HIS A 233 -6.56 -15.00 16.53
C HIS A 233 -6.41 -13.49 16.76
N ALA A 234 -7.35 -12.70 16.23
CA ALA A 234 -7.39 -11.25 16.45
C ALA A 234 -7.45 -10.89 17.94
N LEU A 235 -8.28 -11.58 18.71
CA LEU A 235 -8.37 -11.41 20.16
C LEU A 235 -7.07 -11.77 20.88
N GLY A 236 -6.39 -12.83 20.43
CA GLY A 236 -5.08 -13.24 20.95
C GLY A 236 -4.04 -12.12 20.82
N LEU A 237 -3.96 -11.50 19.64
CA LEU A 237 -3.07 -10.37 19.39
C LEU A 237 -3.40 -9.14 20.26
N LEU A 238 -4.69 -8.81 20.43
CA LEU A 238 -5.12 -7.72 21.31
C LEU A 238 -4.73 -8.00 22.76
N LYS A 239 -4.92 -9.23 23.25
CA LYS A 239 -4.49 -9.61 24.60
C LYS A 239 -2.98 -9.50 24.77
N ASN A 240 -2.19 -9.84 23.75
CA ASN A 240 -0.73 -9.69 23.77
C ASN A 240 -0.30 -8.21 23.85
N GLN A 241 -1.00 -7.32 23.15
CA GLN A 241 -0.74 -5.87 23.22
C GLN A 241 -1.04 -5.27 24.60
N LEU A 242 -2.01 -5.82 25.32
CA LEU A 242 -2.39 -5.34 26.65
C LEU A 242 -1.49 -5.87 27.77
N ARG A 243 -0.50 -6.73 27.45
CA ARG A 243 0.47 -7.17 28.44
C ARG A 243 1.38 -6.03 28.83
N TYR A 244 1.48 -5.81 30.14
CA TYR A 244 2.42 -4.82 30.67
C TYR A 244 3.85 -5.28 30.43
N THR A 245 4.59 -4.55 29.60
CA THR A 245 6.04 -4.76 29.44
C THR A 245 6.77 -4.02 30.55
N ARG A 246 7.44 -4.74 31.41
CA ARG A 246 8.32 -4.17 32.47
C ARG A 246 9.63 -3.71 31.89
#